data_ec946c938313d0e535c9977a752a1203
#
_entry.id   ec946c938313d0e535c9977a752a1203
#
_cell.length_a   1.000
_cell.length_b   1.000
_cell.length_c   1.000
_cell.angle_alpha   90.00
_cell.angle_beta   90.00
_cell.angle_gamma   90.00
#
_symmetry.space_group_name_H-M   'P 1'
#
loop_
_entity.id
_entity.type
_entity.pdbx_description
1 polymer ?
#
loop_
_entity_poly.entity_id
_entity_poly.type
_entity_poly.pdbx_seq_one_letter_code
_entity_poly.pdbx_strand_id
1 'polypeptide(L)'
;PAPVPGWQRPGDPRSEITLRHLLQMRSGLDHTEAGPVPNESSEVRMLFLDGRDDMAGWAEEQPLEAEPGSKFEYSSNTTVILADIAARALTDSEDPDIRRRAVATYLQARLFEPLAMTSIVPEFDAAGTLIGGSLMHATARDYARFGDFLRNKGSYRGTQLVPRAWVEKMVTPSPESPQYGFQTWLNRPVKGMTGAEHPLFPDRAPHSLFAMIGHMGQYVLISPSKKVTMVRLGHSDAPQREAMLQQAADVIELYPES
;
A
#
# COMPACT_ATOMS: atom_id res chain seq x y z
N PRO A 1 -19.67 -6.73 -1.37
CA PRO A 1 -18.67 -7.49 -2.13
C PRO A 1 -17.70 -6.60 -2.89
N ALA A 2 -16.47 -7.09 -3.10
CA ALA A 2 -15.56 -6.46 -4.03
C ALA A 2 -16.04 -6.70 -5.47
N PRO A 3 -15.98 -5.70 -6.37
CA PRO A 3 -16.51 -5.83 -7.72
C PRO A 3 -15.51 -6.56 -8.66
N VAL A 4 -15.13 -7.79 -8.30
CA VAL A 4 -14.29 -8.68 -9.10
C VAL A 4 -15.21 -9.67 -9.82
N PRO A 5 -15.32 -9.61 -11.16
CA PRO A 5 -16.29 -10.42 -11.91
C PRO A 5 -16.13 -11.92 -11.70
N GLY A 6 -14.88 -12.40 -11.66
CA GLY A 6 -14.57 -13.82 -11.46
C GLY A 6 -15.10 -14.41 -10.15
N TRP A 7 -15.24 -13.58 -9.11
CA TRP A 7 -15.73 -14.01 -7.78
C TRP A 7 -17.25 -14.01 -7.64
N GLN A 8 -17.99 -13.43 -8.61
CA GLN A 8 -19.46 -13.33 -8.54
C GLN A 8 -20.19 -14.58 -9.08
N ARG A 9 -19.46 -15.68 -9.29
CA ARG A 9 -20.04 -16.94 -9.74
C ARG A 9 -20.84 -17.60 -8.61
N PRO A 10 -21.99 -18.23 -8.90
CA PRO A 10 -22.76 -18.93 -7.88
C PRO A 10 -21.91 -19.98 -7.14
N GLY A 11 -21.85 -19.88 -5.82
CA GLY A 11 -21.10 -20.81 -4.95
C GLY A 11 -19.62 -20.51 -4.81
N ASP A 12 -19.09 -19.44 -5.39
CA ASP A 12 -17.70 -19.02 -5.17
C ASP A 12 -17.60 -18.31 -3.82
N PRO A 13 -16.84 -18.86 -2.84
CA PRO A 13 -16.71 -18.24 -1.51
C PRO A 13 -16.00 -16.90 -1.55
N ARG A 14 -15.22 -16.57 -2.60
CA ARG A 14 -14.56 -15.28 -2.77
C ARG A 14 -15.55 -14.14 -2.99
N SER A 15 -16.82 -14.43 -3.29
CA SER A 15 -17.91 -13.44 -3.37
C SER A 15 -18.14 -12.69 -2.05
N GLU A 16 -17.69 -13.26 -0.91
CA GLU A 16 -17.76 -12.62 0.40
C GLU A 16 -16.62 -11.61 0.65
N ILE A 17 -15.60 -11.61 -0.20
CA ILE A 17 -14.51 -10.61 -0.11
C ILE A 17 -15.10 -9.23 -0.39
N THR A 18 -14.87 -8.29 0.52
CA THR A 18 -15.27 -6.88 0.37
C THR A 18 -14.09 -5.99 0.00
N LEU A 19 -14.36 -4.79 -0.56
CA LEU A 19 -13.33 -3.77 -0.75
C LEU A 19 -12.61 -3.43 0.56
N ARG A 20 -13.33 -3.45 1.69
CA ARG A 20 -12.73 -3.24 3.01
C ARG A 20 -11.74 -4.34 3.35
N HIS A 21 -12.05 -5.59 3.06
CA HIS A 21 -11.13 -6.71 3.30
C HIS A 21 -9.83 -6.54 2.50
N LEU A 22 -9.93 -6.19 1.22
CA LEU A 22 -8.76 -5.91 0.37
C LEU A 22 -7.95 -4.72 0.91
N LEU A 23 -8.60 -3.59 1.23
CA LEU A 23 -7.92 -2.41 1.75
C LEU A 23 -7.20 -2.67 3.08
N GLN A 24 -7.69 -3.59 3.89
CA GLN A 24 -7.13 -3.96 5.19
C GLN A 24 -6.24 -5.20 5.17
N MET A 25 -5.89 -5.72 3.98
CA MET A 25 -5.09 -6.93 3.82
C MET A 25 -5.68 -8.14 4.56
N ARG A 26 -6.99 -8.37 4.34
CA ARG A 26 -7.77 -9.44 4.98
C ARG A 26 -8.64 -10.18 3.97
N SER A 27 -8.12 -10.39 2.76
CA SER A 27 -8.90 -11.07 1.70
C SER A 27 -9.19 -12.53 2.02
N GLY A 28 -8.25 -13.21 2.70
CA GLY A 28 -8.25 -14.65 2.89
C GLY A 28 -7.74 -15.42 1.68
N LEU A 29 -7.29 -14.74 0.61
CA LEU A 29 -6.65 -15.37 -0.54
C LEU A 29 -5.28 -15.91 -0.16
N ASP A 30 -4.87 -17.02 -0.76
CA ASP A 30 -3.55 -17.63 -0.61
C ASP A 30 -2.49 -16.77 -1.32
N HIS A 31 -2.08 -15.73 -0.63
CA HIS A 31 -1.09 -14.77 -1.08
C HIS A 31 0.11 -14.76 -0.12
N THR A 32 1.32 -14.94 -0.65
CA THR A 32 2.56 -14.91 0.11
C THR A 32 3.44 -13.77 -0.38
N GLU A 33 3.70 -12.76 0.47
CA GLU A 33 4.56 -11.61 0.12
C GLU A 33 6.03 -12.00 0.04
N ALA A 34 6.51 -12.83 0.97
CA ALA A 34 7.89 -13.29 1.00
C ALA A 34 7.95 -14.72 1.53
N GLY A 35 8.88 -15.50 1.02
CA GLY A 35 9.12 -16.86 1.45
C GLY A 35 10.61 -17.19 1.48
N PRO A 36 11.01 -18.33 2.06
CA PRO A 36 12.39 -18.77 2.10
C PRO A 36 12.96 -19.05 0.69
N VAL A 37 12.11 -19.36 -0.26
CA VAL A 37 12.44 -19.58 -1.68
C VAL A 37 11.71 -18.50 -2.49
N PRO A 38 12.42 -17.51 -3.06
CA PRO A 38 11.79 -16.34 -3.70
C PRO A 38 10.77 -16.68 -4.78
N ASN A 39 11.04 -17.67 -5.64
CA ASN A 39 10.13 -18.07 -6.73
C ASN A 39 8.92 -18.90 -6.28
N GLU A 40 8.78 -19.19 -4.99
CA GLU A 40 7.58 -19.79 -4.39
C GLU A 40 6.65 -18.72 -3.80
N SER A 41 7.15 -17.50 -3.61
CA SER A 41 6.32 -16.38 -3.18
C SER A 41 5.33 -15.98 -4.26
N SER A 42 4.07 -15.79 -3.90
CA SER A 42 3.04 -15.34 -4.85
C SER A 42 3.31 -13.93 -5.37
N GLU A 43 3.96 -13.05 -4.59
CA GLU A 43 4.42 -11.74 -5.05
C GLU A 43 5.42 -11.87 -6.20
N VAL A 44 6.46 -12.67 -6.04
CA VAL A 44 7.49 -12.86 -7.09
C VAL A 44 6.89 -13.53 -8.33
N ARG A 45 6.02 -14.50 -8.15
CA ARG A 45 5.32 -15.17 -9.25
C ARG A 45 4.44 -14.21 -10.02
N MET A 46 3.66 -13.39 -9.33
CA MET A 46 2.82 -12.36 -9.95
C MET A 46 3.65 -11.32 -10.71
N LEU A 47 4.71 -10.79 -10.08
CA LEU A 47 5.48 -9.68 -10.67
C LEU A 47 6.42 -10.10 -11.80
N PHE A 48 7.03 -11.31 -11.73
CA PHE A 48 8.17 -11.62 -12.56
C PHE A 48 8.08 -12.97 -13.31
N LEU A 49 7.13 -13.83 -12.96
CA LEU A 49 7.02 -15.18 -13.52
C LEU A 49 5.67 -15.36 -14.25
N ASP A 50 4.89 -16.32 -13.80
CA ASP A 50 3.67 -16.76 -14.48
C ASP A 50 2.49 -15.76 -14.42
N GLY A 51 2.48 -14.82 -13.46
CA GLY A 51 1.48 -13.76 -13.37
C GLY A 51 1.81 -12.45 -14.09
N ARG A 52 3.04 -12.29 -14.58
CA ARG A 52 3.59 -10.98 -15.02
C ARG A 52 2.83 -10.26 -16.14
N ASP A 53 2.13 -11.01 -16.99
CA ASP A 53 1.45 -10.44 -18.17
C ASP A 53 0.02 -9.94 -17.82
N ASP A 54 -0.62 -10.56 -16.81
CA ASP A 54 -1.91 -10.16 -16.22
C ASP A 54 -1.88 -10.39 -14.72
N MET A 55 -1.28 -9.44 -14.02
CA MET A 55 -1.00 -9.57 -12.58
C MET A 55 -2.28 -9.63 -11.74
N ALA A 56 -3.28 -8.84 -12.10
CA ALA A 56 -4.54 -8.83 -11.37
C ALA A 56 -5.33 -10.13 -11.59
N GLY A 57 -5.46 -10.59 -12.83
CA GLY A 57 -6.11 -11.85 -13.13
C GLY A 57 -5.46 -13.03 -12.41
N TRP A 58 -4.13 -13.08 -12.40
CA TRP A 58 -3.38 -14.09 -11.67
C TRP A 58 -3.63 -14.05 -10.16
N ALA A 59 -3.64 -12.85 -9.57
CA ALA A 59 -3.89 -12.66 -8.13
C ALA A 59 -5.34 -12.97 -7.75
N GLU A 60 -6.31 -12.63 -8.61
CA GLU A 60 -7.73 -12.90 -8.42
C GLU A 60 -8.07 -14.40 -8.50
N GLU A 61 -7.29 -15.19 -9.22
CA GLU A 61 -7.49 -16.63 -9.40
C GLU A 61 -7.00 -17.47 -8.21
N GLN A 62 -6.23 -16.89 -7.28
CA GLN A 62 -5.75 -17.64 -6.14
C GLN A 62 -6.90 -18.16 -5.26
N PRO A 63 -6.75 -19.35 -4.68
CA PRO A 63 -7.77 -19.93 -3.79
C PRO A 63 -7.84 -19.17 -2.47
N LEU A 64 -8.88 -19.42 -1.69
CA LEU A 64 -8.92 -19.03 -0.29
C LEU A 64 -8.11 -20.00 0.57
N GLU A 65 -7.28 -19.48 1.46
CA GLU A 65 -6.64 -20.21 2.57
C GLU A 65 -7.32 -19.93 3.92
N ALA A 66 -8.11 -18.86 3.99
CA ALA A 66 -8.86 -18.45 5.17
C ALA A 66 -10.21 -17.83 4.79
N GLU A 67 -11.13 -17.76 5.73
CA GLU A 67 -12.40 -17.04 5.53
C GLU A 67 -12.14 -15.54 5.27
N PRO A 68 -12.82 -14.91 4.30
CA PRO A 68 -12.69 -13.50 4.05
C PRO A 68 -12.90 -12.65 5.30
N GLY A 69 -11.90 -11.83 5.63
CA GLY A 69 -11.94 -10.96 6.80
C GLY A 69 -11.40 -11.54 8.10
N SER A 70 -11.02 -12.83 8.15
CA SER A 70 -10.61 -13.51 9.39
C SER A 70 -9.11 -13.46 9.67
N LYS A 71 -8.27 -13.22 8.65
CA LYS A 71 -6.80 -13.26 8.75
C LYS A 71 -6.21 -12.00 8.13
N PHE A 72 -5.29 -11.34 8.86
CA PHE A 72 -4.42 -10.31 8.26
C PHE A 72 -3.24 -10.98 7.57
N GLU A 73 -3.04 -10.65 6.30
CA GLU A 73 -1.87 -11.05 5.54
C GLU A 73 -1.51 -9.95 4.54
N TYR A 74 -0.36 -9.32 4.78
CA TYR A 74 0.14 -8.29 3.87
C TYR A 74 0.52 -8.93 2.53
N SER A 75 0.02 -8.33 1.43
CA SER A 75 0.31 -8.83 0.10
C SER A 75 0.22 -7.74 -0.97
N SER A 76 1.27 -7.61 -1.77
CA SER A 76 1.29 -6.79 -2.98
C SER A 76 0.26 -7.26 -4.01
N ASN A 77 -0.04 -8.56 -4.07
CA ASN A 77 -1.09 -9.14 -4.92
C ASN A 77 -2.46 -8.49 -4.65
N THR A 78 -2.81 -8.31 -3.37
CA THR A 78 -4.07 -7.66 -2.97
C THR A 78 -4.13 -6.21 -3.45
N THR A 79 -3.02 -5.50 -3.47
CA THR A 79 -2.98 -4.11 -3.95
C THR A 79 -3.12 -4.03 -5.47
N VAL A 80 -2.62 -5.01 -6.22
CA VAL A 80 -2.82 -5.08 -7.67
C VAL A 80 -4.29 -5.38 -8.01
N ILE A 81 -4.98 -6.23 -7.26
CA ILE A 81 -6.44 -6.41 -7.39
C ILE A 81 -7.19 -5.08 -7.18
N LEU A 82 -6.80 -4.29 -6.16
CA LEU A 82 -7.40 -2.97 -5.94
C LEU A 82 -7.13 -2.01 -7.10
N ALA A 83 -5.95 -2.08 -7.72
CA ALA A 83 -5.60 -1.27 -8.88
C ALA A 83 -6.45 -1.64 -10.12
N ASP A 84 -6.73 -2.93 -10.32
CA ASP A 84 -7.62 -3.39 -11.38
C ASP A 84 -9.08 -2.94 -11.14
N ILE A 85 -9.58 -3.06 -9.92
CA ILE A 85 -10.90 -2.52 -9.56
C ILE A 85 -10.97 -1.02 -9.84
N ALA A 86 -9.91 -0.26 -9.56
CA ALA A 86 -9.85 1.17 -9.88
C ALA A 86 -9.85 1.41 -11.40
N ALA A 87 -9.13 0.62 -12.18
CA ALA A 87 -9.14 0.71 -13.64
C ALA A 87 -10.54 0.45 -14.20
N ARG A 88 -11.23 -0.58 -13.74
CA ARG A 88 -12.63 -0.90 -14.12
C ARG A 88 -13.62 0.21 -13.73
N ALA A 89 -13.35 0.94 -12.64
CA ALA A 89 -14.17 2.09 -12.26
C ALA A 89 -13.95 3.32 -13.17
N LEU A 90 -12.85 3.37 -13.91
CA LEU A 90 -12.49 4.49 -14.78
C LEU A 90 -12.83 4.25 -16.26
N THR A 91 -12.91 2.98 -16.68
CA THR A 91 -13.23 2.59 -18.06
C THR A 91 -13.80 1.18 -18.13
N ASP A 92 -14.79 0.97 -19.02
CA ASP A 92 -15.34 -0.34 -19.32
C ASP A 92 -14.52 -1.09 -20.41
N SER A 93 -13.45 -0.48 -20.92
CA SER A 93 -12.62 -1.08 -21.96
C SER A 93 -11.71 -2.17 -21.38
N GLU A 94 -11.62 -3.29 -22.10
CA GLU A 94 -10.64 -4.35 -21.85
C GLU A 94 -9.34 -4.16 -22.64
N ASP A 95 -9.25 -3.16 -23.52
CA ASP A 95 -8.02 -2.81 -24.24
C ASP A 95 -6.95 -2.31 -23.24
N PRO A 96 -5.78 -2.98 -23.16
CA PRO A 96 -4.74 -2.64 -22.20
C PRO A 96 -4.24 -1.19 -22.31
N ASP A 97 -4.14 -0.66 -23.52
CA ASP A 97 -3.68 0.71 -23.73
C ASP A 97 -4.72 1.75 -23.28
N ILE A 98 -6.00 1.44 -23.45
CA ILE A 98 -7.07 2.32 -22.95
C ILE A 98 -7.11 2.28 -21.44
N ARG A 99 -7.01 1.10 -20.83
CA ARG A 99 -6.99 0.92 -19.37
C ARG A 99 -5.83 1.69 -18.75
N ARG A 100 -4.60 1.46 -19.23
CA ARG A 100 -3.40 2.18 -18.78
C ARG A 100 -3.55 3.69 -18.89
N ARG A 101 -4.02 4.21 -20.05
CA ARG A 101 -4.23 5.64 -20.24
C ARG A 101 -5.29 6.21 -19.30
N ALA A 102 -6.38 5.50 -19.05
CA ALA A 102 -7.43 5.97 -18.14
C ALA A 102 -6.89 6.16 -16.73
N VAL A 103 -6.19 5.16 -16.19
CA VAL A 103 -5.58 5.23 -14.85
C VAL A 103 -4.49 6.30 -14.78
N ALA A 104 -3.56 6.31 -15.74
CA ALA A 104 -2.45 7.28 -15.76
C ALA A 104 -2.98 8.72 -15.85
N THR A 105 -3.96 8.99 -16.71
CA THR A 105 -4.56 10.32 -16.87
C THR A 105 -5.29 10.74 -15.59
N TYR A 106 -6.02 9.82 -14.96
CA TYR A 106 -6.71 10.09 -13.69
C TYR A 106 -5.72 10.45 -12.58
N LEU A 107 -4.68 9.64 -12.39
CA LEU A 107 -3.65 9.89 -11.38
C LEU A 107 -2.90 11.20 -11.65
N GLN A 108 -2.55 11.47 -12.91
CA GLN A 108 -1.89 12.71 -13.31
C GLN A 108 -2.74 13.92 -12.94
N ALA A 109 -3.99 13.96 -13.39
CA ALA A 109 -4.87 15.13 -13.22
C ALA A 109 -5.39 15.30 -11.78
N ARG A 110 -5.62 14.20 -11.06
CA ARG A 110 -6.30 14.24 -9.77
C ARG A 110 -5.35 14.13 -8.56
N LEU A 111 -4.11 13.69 -8.77
CA LEU A 111 -3.15 13.50 -7.71
C LEU A 111 -1.80 14.14 -7.99
N PHE A 112 -1.13 13.78 -9.10
CA PHE A 112 0.27 14.16 -9.29
C PHE A 112 0.44 15.65 -9.59
N GLU A 113 -0.34 16.20 -10.51
CA GLU A 113 -0.31 17.65 -10.82
C GLU A 113 -0.72 18.51 -9.62
N PRO A 114 -1.86 18.24 -8.93
CA PRO A 114 -2.23 19.02 -7.76
C PRO A 114 -1.18 18.99 -6.64
N LEU A 115 -0.44 17.89 -6.49
CA LEU A 115 0.64 17.75 -5.52
C LEU A 115 1.99 18.26 -6.03
N ALA A 116 2.06 18.70 -7.28
CA ALA A 116 3.30 19.07 -7.96
C ALA A 116 4.36 17.95 -7.95
N MET A 117 3.91 16.70 -8.08
CA MET A 117 4.78 15.52 -8.21
C MET A 117 5.14 15.32 -9.68
N THR A 118 6.30 15.84 -10.07
CA THR A 118 6.70 15.91 -11.49
C THR A 118 7.65 14.78 -11.92
N SER A 119 8.16 14.01 -10.98
CA SER A 119 9.12 12.93 -11.27
C SER A 119 8.51 11.54 -11.14
N ILE A 120 7.20 11.44 -10.90
CA ILE A 120 6.57 10.16 -10.63
C ILE A 120 6.36 9.35 -11.93
N VAL A 121 6.75 8.09 -11.88
CA VAL A 121 6.60 7.13 -12.99
C VAL A 121 5.94 5.87 -12.44
N PRO A 122 4.64 5.67 -12.68
CA PRO A 122 3.95 4.42 -12.38
C PRO A 122 4.24 3.38 -13.47
N GLU A 123 4.36 2.12 -13.08
CA GLU A 123 4.48 0.99 -14.02
C GLU A 123 3.15 0.23 -14.12
N PHE A 124 2.97 -0.42 -15.29
CA PHE A 124 1.76 -1.17 -15.63
C PHE A 124 2.16 -2.51 -16.24
N ASP A 125 1.35 -3.53 -16.01
CA ASP A 125 1.50 -4.83 -16.66
C ASP A 125 1.02 -4.82 -18.14
N ALA A 126 1.12 -5.97 -18.80
CA ALA A 126 0.70 -6.10 -20.19
C ALA A 126 -0.83 -6.04 -20.36
N ALA A 127 -1.61 -6.33 -19.33
CA ALA A 127 -3.07 -6.17 -19.30
C ALA A 127 -3.51 -4.71 -19.06
N GLY A 128 -2.57 -3.77 -18.88
CA GLY A 128 -2.84 -2.36 -18.63
C GLY A 128 -3.25 -2.04 -17.20
N THR A 129 -3.00 -2.94 -16.26
CA THR A 129 -3.25 -2.75 -14.84
C THR A 129 -2.05 -2.08 -14.17
N LEU A 130 -2.30 -1.05 -13.34
CA LEU A 130 -1.26 -0.42 -12.53
C LEU A 130 -0.67 -1.45 -11.56
N ILE A 131 0.67 -1.54 -11.50
CA ILE A 131 1.37 -2.35 -10.50
C ILE A 131 1.30 -1.63 -9.14
N GLY A 132 0.09 -1.65 -8.54
CA GLY A 132 -0.23 -0.84 -7.36
C GLY A 132 0.53 -1.25 -6.09
N GLY A 133 1.05 -2.48 -6.03
CA GLY A 133 1.79 -3.00 -4.88
C GLY A 133 3.26 -2.57 -4.86
N SER A 134 3.83 -2.16 -6.00
CA SER A 134 5.25 -1.78 -6.12
C SER A 134 5.52 -0.99 -7.42
N LEU A 135 6.81 -0.78 -7.76
CA LEU A 135 7.27 -0.23 -9.04
C LEU A 135 6.66 1.16 -9.39
N MET A 136 6.39 1.98 -8.39
CA MET A 136 6.12 3.40 -8.58
C MET A 136 7.35 4.20 -8.19
N HIS A 137 7.96 4.85 -9.17
CA HIS A 137 9.24 5.56 -8.99
C HIS A 137 9.01 7.05 -8.87
N ALA A 138 9.69 7.69 -7.92
CA ALA A 138 9.68 9.14 -7.76
C ALA A 138 10.91 9.61 -6.99
N THR A 139 11.21 10.89 -7.04
CA THR A 139 12.20 11.50 -6.15
C THR A 139 11.72 11.52 -4.71
N ALA A 140 12.66 11.57 -3.76
CA ALA A 140 12.33 11.72 -2.33
C ALA A 140 11.48 12.97 -2.06
N ARG A 141 11.66 14.05 -2.84
CA ARG A 141 10.86 15.29 -2.71
C ARG A 141 9.40 15.08 -3.11
N ASP A 142 9.13 14.30 -4.13
CA ASP A 142 7.77 14.00 -4.55
C ASP A 142 7.09 13.06 -3.56
N TYR A 143 7.79 12.06 -3.04
CA TYR A 143 7.28 11.25 -1.94
C TYR A 143 7.02 12.08 -0.66
N ALA A 144 7.87 13.08 -0.37
CA ALA A 144 7.62 13.99 0.76
C ALA A 144 6.35 14.84 0.55
N ARG A 145 6.08 15.31 -0.67
CA ARG A 145 4.82 16.02 -0.98
C ARG A 145 3.60 15.14 -0.78
N PHE A 146 3.68 13.87 -1.20
CA PHE A 146 2.62 12.90 -0.96
C PHE A 146 2.44 12.62 0.54
N GLY A 147 3.53 12.45 1.28
CA GLY A 147 3.48 12.29 2.75
C GLY A 147 2.89 13.53 3.44
N ASP A 148 3.26 14.74 3.03
CA ASP A 148 2.68 15.98 3.55
C ASP A 148 1.18 16.10 3.25
N PHE A 149 0.76 15.70 2.07
CA PHE A 149 -0.66 15.62 1.71
C PHE A 149 -1.43 14.70 2.65
N LEU A 150 -0.92 13.51 2.95
CA LEU A 150 -1.53 12.59 3.90
C LEU A 150 -1.47 13.12 5.34
N ARG A 151 -0.35 13.71 5.76
CA ARG A 151 -0.20 14.36 7.06
C ARG A 151 -1.23 15.45 7.29
N ASN A 152 -1.57 16.18 6.24
CA ASN A 152 -2.62 17.21 6.24
C ASN A 152 -4.03 16.65 5.89
N LYS A 153 -4.25 15.36 6.15
CA LYS A 153 -5.56 14.70 6.00
C LYS A 153 -6.19 14.87 4.62
N GLY A 154 -5.38 14.70 3.56
CA GLY A 154 -5.85 14.80 2.18
C GLY A 154 -5.95 16.22 1.62
N SER A 155 -5.35 17.20 2.30
CA SER A 155 -5.25 18.59 1.84
C SER A 155 -3.82 18.94 1.44
N TYR A 156 -3.66 19.70 0.38
CA TYR A 156 -2.37 20.23 -0.07
C TYR A 156 -2.52 21.69 -0.48
N ARG A 157 -1.67 22.58 0.07
CA ARG A 157 -1.69 24.04 -0.19
C ARG A 157 -3.07 24.66 -0.04
N GLY A 158 -3.85 24.22 0.95
CA GLY A 158 -5.20 24.73 1.23
C GLY A 158 -6.32 24.08 0.42
N THR A 159 -6.02 23.22 -0.55
CA THR A 159 -7.02 22.50 -1.35
C THR A 159 -7.21 21.09 -0.82
N GLN A 160 -8.46 20.71 -0.53
CA GLN A 160 -8.82 19.35 -0.14
C GLN A 160 -8.95 18.49 -1.41
N LEU A 161 -8.01 17.58 -1.66
CA LEU A 161 -7.98 16.72 -2.85
C LEU A 161 -8.69 15.38 -2.59
N VAL A 162 -8.56 14.84 -1.37
CA VAL A 162 -9.24 13.61 -0.93
C VAL A 162 -10.01 13.93 0.36
N PRO A 163 -11.27 13.51 0.51
CA PRO A 163 -12.02 13.77 1.74
C PRO A 163 -11.27 13.29 2.99
N ARG A 164 -11.20 14.14 4.02
CA ARG A 164 -10.53 13.86 5.31
C ARG A 164 -10.87 12.49 5.88
N ALA A 165 -12.15 12.11 5.81
CA ALA A 165 -12.63 10.83 6.31
C ALA A 165 -11.96 9.61 5.67
N TRP A 166 -11.44 9.72 4.43
CA TRP A 166 -10.69 8.64 3.81
C TRP A 166 -9.30 8.49 4.41
N VAL A 167 -8.59 9.60 4.65
CA VAL A 167 -7.28 9.53 5.30
C VAL A 167 -7.42 9.05 6.76
N GLU A 168 -8.49 9.44 7.44
CA GLU A 168 -8.80 8.91 8.78
C GLU A 168 -9.03 7.40 8.78
N LYS A 169 -9.70 6.85 7.75
CA LYS A 169 -9.82 5.40 7.57
C LYS A 169 -8.46 4.73 7.27
N MET A 170 -7.59 5.38 6.49
CA MET A 170 -6.25 4.84 6.20
C MET A 170 -5.45 4.61 7.47
N VAL A 171 -5.59 5.48 8.47
CA VAL A 171 -4.87 5.39 9.75
C VAL A 171 -5.67 4.76 10.89
N THR A 172 -6.82 4.17 10.59
CA THR A 172 -7.61 3.39 11.54
C THR A 172 -7.17 1.93 11.51
N PRO A 173 -6.80 1.34 12.65
CA PRO A 173 -6.34 -0.05 12.70
C PRO A 173 -7.34 -1.05 12.11
N SER A 174 -6.81 -2.04 11.41
CA SER A 174 -7.57 -3.21 11.00
C SER A 174 -7.97 -4.05 12.23
N PRO A 175 -9.13 -4.69 12.25
CA PRO A 175 -9.52 -5.60 13.34
C PRO A 175 -8.50 -6.72 13.60
N GLU A 176 -7.86 -7.22 12.54
CA GLU A 176 -6.92 -8.35 12.62
C GLU A 176 -5.45 -7.92 12.75
N SER A 177 -5.16 -6.62 12.62
CA SER A 177 -3.80 -6.10 12.82
C SER A 177 -3.84 -4.65 13.30
N PRO A 178 -3.38 -4.34 14.51
CA PRO A 178 -3.27 -2.96 14.98
C PRO A 178 -2.22 -2.15 14.23
N GLN A 179 -1.29 -2.81 13.53
CA GLN A 179 -0.20 -2.19 12.77
C GLN A 179 -0.56 -1.84 11.33
N TYR A 180 -1.80 -2.09 10.90
CA TYR A 180 -2.21 -1.85 9.51
C TYR A 180 -3.59 -1.21 9.44
N GLY A 181 -3.72 -0.20 8.57
CA GLY A 181 -4.99 0.46 8.26
C GLY A 181 -5.50 0.10 6.86
N PHE A 182 -5.93 1.11 6.09
CA PHE A 182 -6.23 0.95 4.67
C PHE A 182 -4.98 1.26 3.86
N GLN A 183 -4.28 0.21 3.40
CA GLN A 183 -3.04 0.29 2.61
C GLN A 183 -1.94 1.14 3.28
N THR A 184 -1.87 1.12 4.61
CA THR A 184 -0.98 2.00 5.38
C THR A 184 -0.49 1.30 6.64
N TRP A 185 0.81 1.30 6.87
CA TRP A 185 1.44 0.81 8.08
C TRP A 185 1.30 1.81 9.23
N LEU A 186 0.92 1.33 10.40
CA LEU A 186 0.66 2.14 11.60
C LEU A 186 1.70 1.87 12.68
N ASN A 187 2.18 2.91 13.34
CA ASN A 187 3.13 2.81 14.45
C ASN A 187 2.43 2.41 15.76
N ARG A 188 1.92 1.19 15.79
CA ARG A 188 1.17 0.64 16.93
C ARG A 188 1.88 -0.57 17.50
N PRO A 189 1.97 -0.69 18.83
CA PRO A 189 2.51 -1.87 19.47
C PRO A 189 1.57 -3.07 19.26
N VAL A 190 2.18 -4.25 19.14
CA VAL A 190 1.47 -5.54 19.15
C VAL A 190 1.91 -6.31 20.39
N LYS A 191 0.95 -6.85 21.12
CA LYS A 191 1.24 -7.64 22.32
C LYS A 191 2.12 -8.84 21.97
N GLY A 192 3.27 -8.95 22.61
CA GLY A 192 4.23 -10.03 22.40
C GLY A 192 5.29 -9.77 21.35
N MET A 193 5.19 -8.68 20.58
CA MET A 193 6.25 -8.22 19.69
C MET A 193 7.16 -7.22 20.39
N THR A 194 8.43 -7.23 20.05
CA THR A 194 9.45 -6.32 20.61
C THR A 194 10.39 -5.81 19.52
N GLY A 195 10.88 -4.58 19.64
CA GLY A 195 11.95 -4.02 18.81
C GLY A 195 11.77 -4.26 17.31
N ALA A 196 12.72 -5.00 16.71
CA ALA A 196 12.78 -5.26 15.27
C ALA A 196 11.66 -6.15 14.69
N GLU A 197 10.85 -6.77 15.54
CA GLU A 197 9.66 -7.51 15.08
C GLU A 197 8.56 -6.56 14.59
N HIS A 198 8.58 -5.29 15.04
CA HIS A 198 7.68 -4.26 14.54
C HIS A 198 8.16 -3.72 13.17
N PRO A 199 7.26 -3.47 12.22
CA PRO A 199 7.61 -2.82 10.94
C PRO A 199 8.05 -1.36 11.11
N LEU A 200 7.71 -0.73 12.25
CA LEU A 200 8.06 0.62 12.67
C LEU A 200 8.62 0.58 14.10
N PHE A 201 8.58 1.69 14.83
CA PHE A 201 9.20 1.86 16.15
C PHE A 201 8.21 2.45 17.18
N PRO A 202 7.17 1.68 17.59
CA PRO A 202 6.09 2.19 18.44
C PRO A 202 6.54 2.63 19.85
N ASP A 203 7.67 2.10 20.33
CA ASP A 203 8.22 2.47 21.65
C ASP A 203 9.01 3.80 21.63
N ARG A 204 9.31 4.34 20.41
CA ARG A 204 10.19 5.50 20.22
C ARG A 204 9.53 6.67 19.52
N ALA A 205 8.38 6.50 18.91
CA ALA A 205 7.67 7.56 18.21
C ALA A 205 6.18 7.55 18.54
N PRO A 206 5.46 8.66 18.32
CA PRO A 206 4.03 8.73 18.59
C PRO A 206 3.23 7.66 17.87
N HIS A 207 2.22 7.12 18.52
CA HIS A 207 1.28 6.16 17.90
C HIS A 207 0.45 6.76 16.76
N SER A 208 0.48 8.08 16.59
CA SER A 208 -0.10 8.78 15.45
C SER A 208 0.77 8.70 14.18
N LEU A 209 2.04 8.27 14.30
CA LEU A 209 2.91 8.05 13.15
C LEU A 209 2.40 6.88 12.32
N PHE A 210 2.47 7.05 11.00
CA PHE A 210 2.16 6.01 10.04
C PHE A 210 3.14 6.09 8.86
N ALA A 211 3.17 5.04 8.04
CA ALA A 211 4.17 4.96 6.99
C ALA A 211 3.69 4.24 5.73
N MET A 212 4.32 4.58 4.62
CA MET A 212 4.46 3.72 3.45
C MET A 212 5.82 3.04 3.52
N ILE A 213 5.83 1.71 3.37
CA ILE A 213 7.04 0.88 3.45
C ILE A 213 7.20 0.15 2.13
N GLY A 214 8.32 0.39 1.46
CA GLY A 214 8.67 -0.25 0.20
C GLY A 214 9.81 -1.26 0.35
N HIS A 215 9.98 -2.05 -0.69
CA HIS A 215 10.96 -3.12 -0.74
C HIS A 215 12.38 -2.62 -0.42
N MET A 216 13.12 -3.41 0.35
CA MET A 216 14.53 -3.17 0.72
C MET A 216 14.79 -1.81 1.36
N GLY A 217 13.84 -1.29 2.18
CA GLY A 217 14.08 -0.13 3.02
C GLY A 217 13.69 1.22 2.43
N GLN A 218 12.72 1.27 1.53
CA GLN A 218 12.10 2.52 1.11
C GLN A 218 11.06 2.93 2.15
N TYR A 219 11.13 4.14 2.66
CA TYR A 219 10.20 4.63 3.69
C TYR A 219 9.71 6.03 3.41
N VAL A 220 8.40 6.25 3.62
CA VAL A 220 7.83 7.57 3.86
C VAL A 220 7.18 7.53 5.23
N LEU A 221 7.83 8.14 6.22
CA LEU A 221 7.39 8.20 7.61
C LEU A 221 6.64 9.52 7.81
N ILE A 222 5.42 9.44 8.35
CA ILE A 222 4.52 10.57 8.48
C ILE A 222 4.09 10.68 9.94
N SER A 223 4.49 11.75 10.63
CA SER A 223 4.14 12.01 12.02
C SER A 223 3.28 13.28 12.13
N PRO A 224 1.95 13.15 12.23
CA PRO A 224 1.07 14.31 12.36
C PRO A 224 1.31 15.13 13.62
N SER A 225 1.49 14.50 14.79
CA SER A 225 1.68 15.19 16.07
C SER A 225 3.02 15.93 16.16
N LYS A 226 4.04 15.49 15.42
CA LYS A 226 5.35 16.16 15.33
C LYS A 226 5.48 17.05 14.09
N LYS A 227 4.46 17.11 13.25
CA LYS A 227 4.41 17.89 11.99
C LYS A 227 5.58 17.60 11.05
N VAL A 228 6.06 16.35 11.02
CA VAL A 228 7.18 15.93 10.19
C VAL A 228 6.78 14.86 9.19
N THR A 229 7.34 14.96 7.99
CA THR A 229 7.37 13.90 6.97
C THR A 229 8.82 13.61 6.66
N MET A 230 9.23 12.36 6.77
CA MET A 230 10.60 11.91 6.49
C MET A 230 10.57 10.88 5.38
N VAL A 231 11.44 11.03 4.40
CA VAL A 231 11.57 10.08 3.27
C VAL A 231 12.97 9.51 3.27
N ARG A 232 13.03 8.21 3.16
CA ARG A 232 14.28 7.47 2.94
C ARG A 232 14.13 6.62 1.68
N LEU A 233 15.00 6.81 0.71
CA LEU A 233 15.15 5.97 -0.46
C LEU A 233 16.56 5.35 -0.45
N GLY A 234 16.64 4.07 -0.75
CA GLY A 234 17.91 3.34 -0.83
C GLY A 234 17.74 1.86 -0.50
N HIS A 235 18.72 1.07 -0.89
CA HIS A 235 18.74 -0.37 -0.64
C HIS A 235 19.32 -0.66 0.75
N SER A 236 18.64 -1.50 1.53
CA SER A 236 19.09 -2.02 2.83
C SER A 236 18.58 -3.43 3.06
N ASP A 237 19.45 -4.34 3.45
CA ASP A 237 19.08 -5.65 3.95
C ASP A 237 18.41 -5.58 5.33
N ALA A 238 18.00 -6.71 5.90
CA ALA A 238 17.25 -6.73 7.16
C ALA A 238 18.04 -6.12 8.34
N PRO A 239 19.33 -6.44 8.59
CA PRO A 239 20.12 -5.80 9.64
C PRO A 239 20.30 -4.29 9.44
N GLN A 240 20.54 -3.87 8.19
CA GLN A 240 20.69 -2.46 7.84
C GLN A 240 19.38 -1.68 8.02
N ARG A 241 18.22 -2.32 7.75
CA ARG A 241 16.90 -1.70 7.98
C ARG A 241 16.64 -1.42 9.44
N GLU A 242 17.00 -2.34 10.34
CA GLU A 242 16.87 -2.13 11.78
C GLU A 242 17.68 -0.90 12.23
N ALA A 243 18.96 -0.83 11.88
CA ALA A 243 19.81 0.30 12.21
C ALA A 243 19.26 1.61 11.62
N MET A 244 18.77 1.59 10.40
CA MET A 244 18.16 2.74 9.72
C MET A 244 16.88 3.20 10.44
N LEU A 245 16.02 2.28 10.88
CA LEU A 245 14.81 2.62 11.64
C LEU A 245 15.14 3.24 12.99
N GLN A 246 16.18 2.79 13.68
CA GLN A 246 16.66 3.43 14.90
C GLN A 246 17.12 4.88 14.64
N GLN A 247 17.90 5.11 13.57
CA GLN A 247 18.31 6.46 13.17
C GLN A 247 17.10 7.33 12.76
N ALA A 248 16.11 6.76 12.09
CA ALA A 248 14.88 7.49 11.75
C ALA A 248 14.10 7.91 13.01
N ALA A 249 14.04 7.03 14.02
CA ALA A 249 13.45 7.36 15.30
C ALA A 249 14.22 8.50 16.00
N ASP A 250 15.56 8.43 16.04
CA ASP A 250 16.41 9.51 16.60
C ASP A 250 16.09 10.86 15.95
N VAL A 251 15.98 10.90 14.63
CA VAL A 251 15.63 12.14 13.90
C VAL A 251 14.22 12.63 14.27
N ILE A 252 13.22 11.74 14.31
CA ILE A 252 11.85 12.12 14.64
C ILE A 252 11.73 12.61 16.08
N GLU A 253 12.50 12.06 17.02
CA GLU A 253 12.55 12.50 18.42
C GLU A 253 13.00 13.96 18.58
N LEU A 254 13.82 14.50 17.67
CA LEU A 254 14.25 15.91 17.69
C LEU A 254 13.12 16.91 17.49
N TYR A 255 11.99 16.49 16.93
CA TYR A 255 10.85 17.37 16.70
C TYR A 255 9.89 17.36 17.89
N PRO A 256 9.45 18.53 18.39
CA PRO A 256 8.50 18.60 19.48
C PRO A 256 7.12 18.08 19.07
N GLU A 257 6.37 17.55 20.02
CA GLU A 257 4.94 17.32 19.84
C GLU A 257 4.16 18.65 19.88
N SER A 258 3.14 18.75 19.06
CA SER A 258 2.33 19.98 18.90
C SER A 258 0.85 19.73 19.08
#